data_b532c0ccd2146705378bc2678281d143
#
_entry.id   b532c0ccd2146705378bc2678281d143
#
_cell.length_a   1.000
_cell.length_b   1.000
_cell.length_c   1.000
_cell.angle_alpha   90.00
_cell.angle_beta   90.00
_cell.angle_gamma   90.00
#
_symmetry.space_group_name_H-M   'P 1'
#
loop_
_entity.id
_entity.type
_entity.pdbx_description
1 polymer ?
#
loop_
_entity_poly.entity_id
_entity_poly.type
_entity_poly.pdbx_seq_one_letter_code
_entity_poly.pdbx_strand_id
1 'polypeptide(L)'
;FLIAPVALWIGNGICSLINMCIDYNALLAGAVAGLLIWPAIIGGVYHAAILPIVLLEMEEMGFSFLGAIDMTGLVMVSAGITLANIILPKQKGEAAVALPGCIINICFGTFVEASYPFMFSNKIVFAGALASATVGGAIVGLFNVKGTAYVPAVLAPFMANEGKGPAFAVAMIAAMGCAFAITMAANVLERKKSGKIPVKKV
;
A
#
# COMPACT_ATOMS: atom_id res chain seq x y z
N PHE A 1 -10.95 26.02 -7.11
CA PHE A 1 -11.81 26.31 -5.94
C PHE A 1 -12.89 25.26 -5.70
N LEU A 2 -13.41 24.53 -6.72
CA LEU A 2 -14.47 23.50 -6.56
C LEU A 2 -13.92 22.12 -6.19
N ILE A 3 -12.70 21.79 -6.59
CA ILE A 3 -12.09 20.43 -6.40
C ILE A 3 -11.79 20.19 -4.91
N ALA A 4 -11.23 21.18 -4.21
CA ALA A 4 -10.84 21.01 -2.80
C ALA A 4 -12.05 20.70 -1.87
N PRO A 5 -13.20 21.39 -1.93
CA PRO A 5 -14.36 21.03 -1.13
C PRO A 5 -14.89 19.62 -1.41
N VAL A 6 -14.88 19.20 -2.69
CA VAL A 6 -15.34 17.86 -3.08
C VAL A 6 -14.37 16.79 -2.53
N ALA A 7 -13.05 16.99 -2.66
CA ALA A 7 -12.05 16.08 -2.12
C ALA A 7 -12.15 15.97 -0.59
N LEU A 8 -12.35 17.11 0.11
CA LEU A 8 -12.56 17.11 1.56
C LEU A 8 -13.84 16.37 1.96
N TRP A 9 -14.95 16.57 1.24
CA TRP A 9 -16.20 15.87 1.52
C TRP A 9 -16.06 14.36 1.34
N ILE A 10 -15.41 13.90 0.26
CA ILE A 10 -15.14 12.49 0.03
C ILE A 10 -14.18 11.93 1.11
N GLY A 11 -13.13 12.66 1.45
CA GLY A 11 -12.16 12.26 2.48
C GLY A 11 -12.81 12.12 3.86
N ASN A 12 -13.62 13.09 4.25
CA ASN A 12 -14.38 13.02 5.50
C ASN A 12 -15.37 11.84 5.51
N GLY A 13 -15.98 11.52 4.36
CA GLY A 13 -16.83 10.34 4.19
C GLY A 13 -16.04 9.03 4.40
N ILE A 14 -14.83 8.93 3.84
CA ILE A 14 -13.94 7.78 4.02
C ILE A 14 -13.53 7.65 5.50
N CYS A 15 -13.08 8.74 6.14
CA CYS A 15 -12.69 8.72 7.54
C CYS A 15 -13.87 8.35 8.46
N SER A 16 -15.07 8.88 8.18
CA SER A 16 -16.28 8.54 8.92
C SER A 16 -16.65 7.07 8.78
N LEU A 17 -16.54 6.51 7.57
CA LEU A 17 -16.77 5.08 7.32
C LEU A 17 -15.77 4.20 8.09
N ILE A 18 -14.48 4.58 8.07
CA ILE A 18 -13.44 3.85 8.79
C ILE A 18 -13.71 3.89 10.30
N ASN A 19 -14.05 5.05 10.86
CA ASN A 19 -14.37 5.19 12.29
C ASN A 19 -15.59 4.35 12.68
N MET A 20 -16.66 4.35 11.89
CA MET A 20 -17.81 3.47 12.11
C MET A 20 -17.42 1.98 12.09
N CYS A 21 -16.50 1.60 11.20
CA CYS A 21 -15.99 0.24 11.14
C CYS A 21 -15.11 -0.09 12.36
N ILE A 22 -14.33 0.86 12.89
CA ILE A 22 -13.50 0.66 14.10
C ILE A 22 -14.39 0.36 15.31
N ASP A 23 -15.49 1.09 15.46
CA ASP A 23 -16.44 0.90 16.56
C ASP A 23 -17.13 -0.46 16.50
N TYR A 24 -17.35 -0.99 15.30
CA TYR A 24 -17.97 -2.29 15.09
C TYR A 24 -16.96 -3.44 15.14
N ASN A 25 -15.86 -3.36 14.38
CA ASN A 25 -14.81 -4.38 14.32
C ASN A 25 -13.52 -3.79 13.72
N ALA A 26 -12.46 -3.74 14.50
CA ALA A 26 -11.19 -3.17 14.09
C ALA A 26 -10.53 -3.90 12.89
N LEU A 27 -10.71 -5.22 12.76
CA LEU A 27 -10.25 -5.97 11.58
C LEU A 27 -10.95 -5.48 10.32
N LEU A 28 -12.27 -5.30 10.38
CA LEU A 28 -13.06 -4.81 9.25
C LEU A 28 -12.64 -3.38 8.88
N ALA A 29 -12.43 -2.52 9.89
CA ALA A 29 -11.93 -1.17 9.67
C ALA A 29 -10.60 -1.14 8.94
N GLY A 30 -9.65 -1.97 9.36
CA GLY A 30 -8.35 -2.11 8.71
C GLY A 30 -8.45 -2.62 7.28
N ALA A 31 -9.30 -3.64 7.04
CA ALA A 31 -9.54 -4.18 5.70
C ALA A 31 -10.16 -3.13 4.75
N VAL A 32 -11.16 -2.39 5.22
CA VAL A 32 -11.83 -1.32 4.45
C VAL A 32 -10.86 -0.18 4.18
N ALA A 33 -10.10 0.26 5.19
CA ALA A 33 -9.10 1.30 5.02
C ALA A 33 -8.02 0.89 4.01
N GLY A 34 -7.51 -0.34 4.10
CA GLY A 34 -6.55 -0.89 3.14
C GLY A 34 -7.11 -1.00 1.72
N LEU A 35 -8.38 -1.36 1.55
CA LEU A 35 -9.03 -1.40 0.24
C LEU A 35 -9.17 -0.01 -0.38
N LEU A 36 -9.52 0.99 0.43
CA LEU A 36 -9.85 2.34 -0.05
C LEU A 36 -8.62 3.23 -0.24
N ILE A 37 -7.47 2.90 0.36
CA ILE A 37 -6.31 3.78 0.34
C ILE A 37 -5.74 4.00 -1.07
N TRP A 38 -5.72 2.96 -1.93
CA TRP A 38 -5.29 3.09 -3.33
C TRP A 38 -6.24 3.95 -4.18
N PRO A 39 -7.56 3.72 -4.18
CA PRO A 39 -8.49 4.65 -4.81
C PRO A 39 -8.36 6.09 -4.30
N ALA A 40 -8.15 6.26 -2.99
CA ALA A 40 -8.02 7.59 -2.39
C ALA A 40 -6.76 8.34 -2.87
N ILE A 41 -5.60 7.65 -2.93
CA ILE A 41 -4.36 8.30 -3.37
C ILE A 41 -4.37 8.58 -4.88
N ILE A 42 -4.84 7.64 -5.71
CA ILE A 42 -4.96 7.82 -7.16
C ILE A 42 -5.95 8.93 -7.49
N GLY A 43 -7.04 9.05 -6.74
CA GLY A 43 -8.04 10.11 -6.88
C GLY A 43 -7.63 11.47 -6.29
N GLY A 44 -6.45 11.56 -5.65
CA GLY A 44 -5.95 12.80 -5.02
C GLY A 44 -6.63 13.12 -3.67
N VAL A 45 -7.61 12.32 -3.24
CA VAL A 45 -8.33 12.51 -1.97
C VAL A 45 -7.42 12.28 -0.77
N TYR A 46 -6.50 11.34 -0.87
CA TYR A 46 -5.54 11.03 0.20
C TYR A 46 -4.77 12.27 0.63
N HIS A 47 -4.11 12.95 -0.30
CA HIS A 47 -3.29 14.14 0.00
C HIS A 47 -4.12 15.35 0.46
N ALA A 48 -5.35 15.48 -0.04
CA ALA A 48 -6.19 16.63 0.26
C ALA A 48 -6.91 16.54 1.61
N ALA A 49 -7.24 15.31 2.05
CA ALA A 49 -8.11 15.12 3.20
C ALA A 49 -7.59 14.12 4.24
N ILE A 50 -7.01 12.99 3.80
CA ILE A 50 -6.60 11.92 4.73
C ILE A 50 -5.23 12.23 5.34
N LEU A 51 -4.25 12.62 4.54
CA LEU A 51 -2.89 12.92 4.99
C LEU A 51 -2.83 13.99 6.08
N PRO A 52 -3.54 15.13 6.01
CA PRO A 52 -3.53 16.10 7.09
C PRO A 52 -3.99 15.52 8.44
N ILE A 53 -4.98 14.62 8.43
CA ILE A 53 -5.47 13.94 9.65
C ILE A 53 -4.38 13.01 10.19
N VAL A 54 -3.75 12.21 9.32
CA VAL A 54 -2.64 11.32 9.70
C VAL A 54 -1.49 12.10 10.34
N LEU A 55 -1.10 13.22 9.72
CA LEU A 55 -0.01 14.05 10.23
C LEU A 55 -0.34 14.68 11.58
N LEU A 56 -1.59 15.16 11.76
CA LEU A 56 -2.04 15.72 13.03
C LEU A 56 -2.02 14.67 14.15
N GLU A 57 -2.55 13.47 13.90
CA GLU A 57 -2.51 12.38 14.87
C GLU A 57 -1.07 11.96 15.21
N MET A 58 -0.17 11.96 14.22
CA MET A 58 1.24 11.65 14.44
C MET A 58 1.97 12.75 15.23
N GLU A 59 1.60 14.02 15.03
CA GLU A 59 2.15 15.14 15.79
C GLU A 59 1.71 15.09 17.26
N GLU A 60 0.45 14.73 17.52
CA GLU A 60 -0.11 14.69 18.87
C GLU A 60 0.28 13.43 19.66
N MET A 61 0.28 12.26 19.02
CA MET A 61 0.43 10.96 19.68
C MET A 61 1.69 10.18 19.27
N GLY A 62 2.42 10.64 18.25
CA GLY A 62 3.58 9.94 17.67
C GLY A 62 3.23 8.82 16.71
N PHE A 63 1.97 8.41 16.58
CA PHE A 63 1.49 7.34 15.70
C PHE A 63 0.00 7.53 15.35
N SER A 64 -0.41 6.93 14.21
CA SER A 64 -1.77 6.97 13.71
C SER A 64 -2.21 5.58 13.23
N PHE A 65 -3.49 5.25 13.32
CA PHE A 65 -4.05 4.04 12.70
C PHE A 65 -3.94 4.12 11.18
N LEU A 66 -4.32 5.24 10.59
CA LEU A 66 -4.20 5.46 9.15
C LEU A 66 -2.74 5.57 8.69
N GLY A 67 -1.81 6.02 9.55
CA GLY A 67 -0.38 5.98 9.30
C GLY A 67 0.17 4.55 9.19
N ALA A 68 -0.32 3.62 10.01
CA ALA A 68 0.00 2.20 9.88
C ALA A 68 -0.58 1.59 8.58
N ILE A 69 -1.79 2.00 8.17
CA ILE A 69 -2.41 1.59 6.90
C ILE A 69 -1.63 2.15 5.70
N ASP A 70 -1.18 3.40 5.76
CA ASP A 70 -0.34 4.03 4.73
C ASP A 70 0.96 3.24 4.53
N MET A 71 1.72 3.05 5.60
CA MET A 71 2.97 2.30 5.53
C MET A 71 2.77 0.88 4.99
N THR A 72 1.73 0.18 5.45
CA THR A 72 1.45 -1.20 5.06
C THR A 72 0.83 -1.28 3.67
N GLY A 73 -0.22 -0.50 3.42
CA GLY A 73 -1.06 -0.60 2.23
C GLY A 73 -0.53 0.15 1.01
N LEU A 74 0.21 1.24 1.19
CA LEU A 74 0.81 1.99 0.09
C LEU A 74 2.29 1.67 -0.07
N VAL A 75 3.11 1.96 0.95
CA VAL A 75 4.57 1.86 0.86
C VAL A 75 5.01 0.42 0.61
N MET A 76 4.57 -0.54 1.42
CA MET A 76 5.00 -1.93 1.29
C MET A 76 4.40 -2.64 0.08
N VAL A 77 3.17 -2.33 -0.30
CA VAL A 77 2.56 -2.85 -1.54
C VAL A 77 3.31 -2.32 -2.77
N SER A 78 3.60 -1.01 -2.82
CA SER A 78 4.40 -0.42 -3.91
C SER A 78 5.80 -1.03 -3.96
N ALA A 79 6.45 -1.26 -2.81
CA ALA A 79 7.73 -1.94 -2.73
C ALA A 79 7.66 -3.38 -3.30
N GLY A 80 6.60 -4.13 -2.98
CA GLY A 80 6.38 -5.48 -3.53
C GLY A 80 6.21 -5.48 -5.05
N ILE A 81 5.42 -4.53 -5.60
CA ILE A 81 5.21 -4.39 -7.04
C ILE A 81 6.51 -4.03 -7.75
N THR A 82 7.23 -3.02 -7.27
CA THR A 82 8.49 -2.57 -7.88
C THR A 82 9.56 -3.65 -7.79
N LEU A 83 9.70 -4.33 -6.64
CA LEU A 83 10.63 -5.44 -6.48
C LEU A 83 10.35 -6.59 -7.46
N ALA A 84 9.09 -6.94 -7.69
CA ALA A 84 8.71 -7.96 -8.66
C ALA A 84 9.13 -7.57 -10.10
N ASN A 85 9.02 -6.29 -10.45
CA ASN A 85 9.42 -5.78 -11.77
C ASN A 85 10.94 -5.59 -11.90
N ILE A 86 11.69 -5.50 -10.79
CA ILE A 86 13.16 -5.59 -10.79
C ILE A 86 13.61 -7.02 -11.09
N ILE A 87 13.01 -8.00 -10.42
CA ILE A 87 13.43 -9.42 -10.52
C ILE A 87 12.93 -10.05 -11.82
N LEU A 88 11.69 -9.79 -12.20
CA LEU A 88 11.07 -10.37 -13.40
C LEU A 88 10.32 -9.30 -14.21
N PRO A 89 11.01 -8.38 -14.88
CA PRO A 89 10.37 -7.35 -15.70
C PRO A 89 9.65 -7.97 -16.90
N LYS A 90 8.52 -7.43 -17.32
CA LYS A 90 7.80 -7.86 -18.55
C LYS A 90 8.53 -7.43 -19.80
N GLN A 91 9.12 -6.24 -19.77
CA GLN A 91 9.84 -5.62 -20.90
C GLN A 91 11.23 -5.16 -20.48
N LYS A 92 12.13 -5.03 -21.46
CA LYS A 92 13.45 -4.46 -21.24
C LYS A 92 13.31 -3.01 -20.76
N GLY A 93 13.99 -2.67 -19.67
CA GLY A 93 13.97 -1.32 -19.10
C GLY A 93 13.03 -1.13 -17.91
N GLU A 94 12.00 -1.97 -17.71
CA GLU A 94 11.11 -1.86 -16.53
C GLU A 94 11.87 -1.94 -15.19
N ALA A 95 12.88 -2.79 -15.11
CA ALA A 95 13.72 -2.90 -13.91
C ALA A 95 14.47 -1.59 -13.60
N ALA A 96 14.93 -0.87 -14.64
CA ALA A 96 15.61 0.40 -14.46
C ALA A 96 14.67 1.52 -13.95
N VAL A 97 13.39 1.46 -14.29
CA VAL A 97 12.36 2.36 -13.77
C VAL A 97 11.94 1.97 -12.35
N ALA A 98 11.82 0.67 -12.08
CA ALA A 98 11.37 0.16 -10.79
C ALA A 98 12.41 0.32 -9.66
N LEU A 99 13.72 0.19 -9.99
CA LEU A 99 14.79 0.17 -8.99
C LEU A 99 14.89 1.46 -8.15
N PRO A 100 14.99 2.66 -8.72
CA PRO A 100 15.06 3.88 -7.91
C PRO A 100 13.79 4.09 -7.08
N GLY A 101 12.62 3.79 -7.64
CA GLY A 101 11.36 3.88 -6.91
C GLY A 101 11.28 2.93 -5.72
N CYS A 102 11.73 1.68 -5.88
CA CYS A 102 11.79 0.71 -4.79
C CYS A 102 12.72 1.17 -3.66
N ILE A 103 13.90 1.71 -4.01
CA ILE A 103 14.87 2.21 -3.02
C ILE A 103 14.28 3.41 -2.26
N ILE A 104 13.75 4.41 -2.97
CA ILE A 104 13.15 5.59 -2.34
C ILE A 104 12.00 5.17 -1.43
N ASN A 105 11.16 4.26 -1.88
CA ASN A 105 9.99 3.80 -1.15
C ASN A 105 10.37 3.11 0.17
N ILE A 106 11.35 2.21 0.14
CA ILE A 106 11.80 1.49 1.35
C ILE A 106 12.62 2.40 2.28
N CYS A 107 13.50 3.24 1.72
CA CYS A 107 14.42 4.06 2.51
C CYS A 107 13.77 5.30 3.12
N PHE A 108 12.68 5.82 2.52
CA PHE A 108 12.05 7.06 2.97
C PHE A 108 10.57 6.90 3.32
N GLY A 109 9.96 5.74 3.04
CA GLY A 109 8.54 5.49 3.31
C GLY A 109 7.60 6.37 2.48
N THR A 110 7.97 6.62 1.22
CA THR A 110 7.24 7.50 0.31
C THR A 110 7.43 7.08 -1.15
N PHE A 111 6.87 7.83 -2.10
CA PHE A 111 7.00 7.63 -3.54
C PHE A 111 6.33 6.34 -4.04
N VAL A 112 5.13 6.08 -3.56
CA VAL A 112 4.31 4.93 -3.95
C VAL A 112 3.90 4.96 -5.43
N GLU A 113 3.93 6.14 -6.04
CA GLU A 113 3.68 6.41 -7.47
C GLU A 113 4.65 5.65 -8.38
N ALA A 114 5.80 5.23 -7.88
CA ALA A 114 6.73 4.37 -8.61
C ALA A 114 6.09 3.05 -9.08
N SER A 115 5.00 2.60 -8.43
CA SER A 115 4.24 1.42 -8.83
C SER A 115 3.19 1.67 -9.90
N TYR A 116 2.78 2.94 -10.15
CA TYR A 116 1.70 3.29 -11.08
C TYR A 116 1.89 2.78 -12.50
N PRO A 117 3.08 2.89 -13.13
CA PRO A 117 3.28 2.37 -14.47
C PRO A 117 2.95 0.88 -14.59
N PHE A 118 3.25 0.11 -13.54
CA PHE A 118 3.02 -1.33 -13.51
C PHE A 118 1.55 -1.67 -13.19
N MET A 119 0.91 -0.90 -12.32
CA MET A 119 -0.50 -1.06 -11.95
C MET A 119 -1.42 -0.71 -13.11
N PHE A 120 -1.21 0.43 -13.76
CA PHE A 120 -2.08 0.87 -14.86
C PHE A 120 -1.88 0.09 -16.15
N SER A 121 -0.70 -0.50 -16.36
CA SER A 121 -0.44 -1.36 -17.51
C SER A 121 -1.06 -2.77 -17.38
N ASN A 122 -1.42 -3.20 -16.16
CA ASN A 122 -1.92 -4.55 -15.91
C ASN A 122 -3.00 -4.58 -14.82
N LYS A 123 -4.24 -4.92 -15.22
CA LYS A 123 -5.39 -5.00 -14.32
C LYS A 123 -5.21 -6.01 -13.17
N ILE A 124 -4.42 -7.08 -13.37
CA ILE A 124 -4.14 -8.08 -12.33
C ILE A 124 -3.25 -7.46 -11.26
N VAL A 125 -2.24 -6.68 -11.65
CA VAL A 125 -1.36 -5.97 -10.72
C VAL A 125 -2.15 -4.91 -9.95
N PHE A 126 -3.04 -4.18 -10.63
CA PHE A 126 -3.91 -3.19 -9.99
C PHE A 126 -4.82 -3.83 -8.93
N ALA A 127 -5.56 -4.88 -9.31
CA ALA A 127 -6.41 -5.62 -8.37
C ALA A 127 -5.60 -6.26 -7.24
N GLY A 128 -4.39 -6.75 -7.56
CA GLY A 128 -3.44 -7.28 -6.60
C GLY A 128 -2.98 -6.26 -5.57
N ALA A 129 -2.78 -5.00 -5.98
CA ALA A 129 -2.43 -3.92 -5.06
C ALA A 129 -3.55 -3.67 -4.04
N LEU A 130 -4.82 -3.59 -4.49
CA LEU A 130 -5.96 -3.44 -3.60
C LEU A 130 -6.09 -4.63 -2.64
N ALA A 131 -6.01 -5.86 -3.17
CA ALA A 131 -6.10 -7.07 -2.34
C ALA A 131 -4.99 -7.15 -1.30
N SER A 132 -3.75 -6.82 -1.68
CA SER A 132 -2.60 -6.84 -0.78
C SER A 132 -2.70 -5.77 0.31
N ALA A 133 -3.17 -4.57 -0.04
CA ALA A 133 -3.43 -3.51 0.92
C ALA A 133 -4.58 -3.88 1.88
N THR A 134 -5.62 -4.56 1.37
CA THR A 134 -6.71 -5.09 2.21
C THR A 134 -6.21 -6.11 3.22
N VAL A 135 -5.36 -7.06 2.79
CA VAL A 135 -4.77 -8.07 3.68
C VAL A 135 -3.90 -7.42 4.75
N GLY A 136 -2.99 -6.52 4.35
CA GLY A 136 -2.14 -5.80 5.29
C GLY A 136 -2.95 -4.94 6.27
N GLY A 137 -3.94 -4.22 5.76
CA GLY A 137 -4.85 -3.42 6.57
C GLY A 137 -5.68 -4.25 7.55
N ALA A 138 -6.17 -5.43 7.13
CA ALA A 138 -6.86 -6.36 8.02
C ALA A 138 -5.99 -6.80 9.20
N ILE A 139 -4.70 -7.08 8.96
CA ILE A 139 -3.74 -7.43 10.02
C ILE A 139 -3.51 -6.23 10.94
N VAL A 140 -3.34 -5.02 10.40
CA VAL A 140 -3.23 -3.78 11.19
C VAL A 140 -4.44 -3.61 12.09
N GLY A 141 -5.66 -3.80 11.55
CA GLY A 141 -6.90 -3.72 12.31
C GLY A 141 -7.01 -4.82 13.37
N LEU A 142 -6.73 -6.08 12.99
CA LEU A 142 -6.83 -7.23 13.89
C LEU A 142 -5.99 -7.06 15.16
N PHE A 143 -4.78 -6.51 15.03
CA PHE A 143 -3.88 -6.29 16.15
C PHE A 143 -3.98 -4.87 16.75
N ASN A 144 -4.87 -4.03 16.22
CA ASN A 144 -5.02 -2.63 16.61
C ASN A 144 -3.67 -1.88 16.59
N VAL A 145 -2.96 -2.04 15.49
CA VAL A 145 -1.66 -1.38 15.27
C VAL A 145 -1.88 0.07 14.93
N LYS A 146 -1.14 0.95 15.59
CA LYS A 146 -0.96 2.35 15.20
C LYS A 146 0.53 2.56 14.90
N GLY A 147 0.84 3.22 13.80
CA GLY A 147 2.22 3.40 13.36
C GLY A 147 2.43 4.77 12.74
N THR A 148 3.67 5.02 12.37
CA THR A 148 4.07 6.24 11.66
C THR A 148 4.12 6.00 10.16
N ALA A 149 3.81 7.03 9.37
CA ALA A 149 4.04 7.11 7.93
C ALA A 149 5.30 7.95 7.64
N TYR A 150 5.77 7.95 6.40
CA TYR A 150 6.89 8.78 5.93
C TYR A 150 8.21 8.55 6.69
N VAL A 151 8.45 7.33 7.12
CA VAL A 151 9.69 6.89 7.75
C VAL A 151 10.30 5.72 6.98
N PRO A 152 11.62 5.47 7.09
CA PRO A 152 12.21 4.26 6.52
C PRO A 152 11.44 3.01 6.96
N ALA A 153 11.07 2.15 6.00
CA ALA A 153 10.23 0.99 6.26
C ALA A 153 10.79 0.06 7.37
N VAL A 154 12.12 -0.01 7.47
CA VAL A 154 12.80 -0.81 8.50
C VAL A 154 12.58 -0.23 9.91
N LEU A 155 12.41 1.08 10.03
CA LEU A 155 12.21 1.75 11.32
C LEU A 155 10.74 1.78 11.76
N ALA A 156 9.80 1.68 10.82
CA ALA A 156 8.37 1.80 11.10
C ALA A 156 7.87 0.87 12.23
N PRO A 157 8.27 -0.42 12.32
CA PRO A 157 7.84 -1.29 13.41
C PRO A 157 8.29 -0.83 14.79
N PHE A 158 9.43 -0.15 14.90
CA PHE A 158 9.95 0.37 16.17
C PHE A 158 9.23 1.66 16.61
N MET A 159 8.50 2.30 15.70
CA MET A 159 7.73 3.52 15.93
C MET A 159 6.22 3.22 16.02
N ALA A 160 5.84 1.97 16.23
CA ALA A 160 4.46 1.57 16.48
C ALA A 160 4.08 1.79 17.95
N ASN A 161 2.76 1.79 18.22
CA ASN A 161 2.26 1.81 19.60
C ASN A 161 2.79 0.62 20.40
N GLU A 162 2.78 0.74 21.74
CA GLU A 162 3.43 -0.19 22.65
C GLU A 162 3.11 -1.67 22.38
N GLY A 163 4.16 -2.48 22.25
CA GLY A 163 4.07 -3.92 22.05
C GLY A 163 3.55 -4.35 20.66
N LYS A 164 3.23 -3.42 19.75
CA LYS A 164 2.63 -3.75 18.44
C LYS A 164 3.64 -3.81 17.30
N GLY A 165 4.89 -3.45 17.53
CA GLY A 165 5.95 -3.49 16.50
C GLY A 165 6.05 -4.81 15.74
N PRO A 166 6.08 -6.00 16.39
CA PRO A 166 6.11 -7.29 15.70
C PRO A 166 4.88 -7.52 14.83
N ALA A 167 3.67 -7.17 15.30
CA ALA A 167 2.44 -7.28 14.51
C ALA A 167 2.46 -6.34 13.30
N PHE A 168 3.01 -5.13 13.47
CA PHE A 168 3.19 -4.18 12.37
C PHE A 168 4.16 -4.72 11.32
N ALA A 169 5.31 -5.28 11.73
CA ALA A 169 6.25 -5.92 10.81
C ALA A 169 5.59 -7.07 10.03
N VAL A 170 4.79 -7.90 10.69
CA VAL A 170 4.04 -8.99 10.03
C VAL A 170 3.06 -8.43 8.99
N ALA A 171 2.30 -7.38 9.32
CA ALA A 171 1.37 -6.73 8.39
C ALA A 171 2.11 -6.19 7.15
N MET A 172 3.23 -5.49 7.37
CA MET A 172 4.07 -4.93 6.31
C MET A 172 4.63 -6.03 5.39
N ILE A 173 5.19 -7.10 5.96
CA ILE A 173 5.76 -8.23 5.19
C ILE A 173 4.64 -8.96 4.43
N ALA A 174 3.49 -9.18 5.04
CA ALA A 174 2.35 -9.84 4.40
C ALA A 174 1.85 -9.04 3.20
N ALA A 175 1.65 -7.72 3.35
CA ALA A 175 1.21 -6.85 2.26
C ALA A 175 2.22 -6.82 1.10
N MET A 176 3.52 -6.64 1.42
CA MET A 176 4.60 -6.67 0.43
C MET A 176 4.69 -8.02 -0.29
N GLY A 177 4.65 -9.12 0.48
CA GLY A 177 4.75 -10.48 -0.06
C GLY A 177 3.59 -10.83 -0.97
N CYS A 178 2.35 -10.47 -0.61
CA CYS A 178 1.17 -10.63 -1.44
C CYS A 178 1.29 -9.84 -2.75
N ALA A 179 1.65 -8.55 -2.68
CA ALA A 179 1.81 -7.71 -3.85
C ALA A 179 2.93 -8.22 -4.77
N PHE A 180 4.04 -8.63 -4.20
CA PHE A 180 5.16 -9.24 -4.93
C PHE A 180 4.72 -10.52 -5.65
N ALA A 181 4.09 -11.46 -4.95
CA ALA A 181 3.67 -12.75 -5.50
C ALA A 181 2.65 -12.58 -6.65
N ILE A 182 1.65 -11.71 -6.46
CA ILE A 182 0.62 -11.43 -7.49
C ILE A 182 1.27 -10.78 -8.71
N THR A 183 2.17 -9.81 -8.52
CA THR A 183 2.86 -9.13 -9.61
C THR A 183 3.80 -10.08 -10.35
N MET A 184 4.53 -10.92 -9.66
CA MET A 184 5.36 -11.98 -10.27
C MET A 184 4.53 -12.94 -11.12
N ALA A 185 3.40 -13.40 -10.60
CA ALA A 185 2.48 -14.27 -11.34
C ALA A 185 1.93 -13.57 -12.59
N ALA A 186 1.54 -12.30 -12.49
CA ALA A 186 1.07 -11.51 -13.60
C ALA A 186 2.17 -11.35 -14.69
N ASN A 187 3.40 -11.06 -14.28
CA ASN A 187 4.53 -10.91 -15.20
C ASN A 187 4.88 -12.22 -15.92
N VAL A 188 4.82 -13.37 -15.20
CA VAL A 188 4.99 -14.71 -15.81
C VAL A 188 3.91 -14.99 -16.85
N LEU A 189 2.64 -14.69 -16.54
CA LEU A 189 1.53 -14.90 -17.46
C LEU A 189 1.68 -14.07 -18.75
N GLU A 190 2.06 -12.79 -18.62
CA GLU A 190 2.28 -11.92 -19.78
C GLU A 190 3.47 -12.35 -20.62
N ARG A 191 4.59 -12.77 -20.01
CA ARG A 191 5.75 -13.33 -20.71
C ARG A 191 5.39 -14.58 -21.50
N LYS A 192 4.56 -15.47 -20.94
CA LYS A 192 4.05 -16.66 -21.66
C LYS A 192 3.20 -16.27 -22.86
N LYS A 193 2.30 -15.31 -22.70
CA LYS A 193 1.46 -14.79 -23.81
C LYS A 193 2.29 -14.16 -24.93
N SER A 194 3.38 -13.49 -24.57
CA SER A 194 4.27 -12.81 -25.51
C SER A 194 5.29 -13.76 -26.19
N GLY A 195 5.22 -15.07 -25.97
CA GLY A 195 6.16 -16.06 -26.54
C GLY A 195 7.60 -15.98 -26.01
N LYS A 196 7.84 -15.18 -24.95
CA LYS A 196 9.17 -14.96 -24.35
C LYS A 196 9.57 -16.08 -23.39
N ILE A 197 8.64 -16.94 -23.01
CA ILE A 197 8.89 -18.16 -22.23
C ILE A 197 8.27 -19.33 -23.00
N PRO A 198 9.02 -20.40 -23.36
CA PRO A 198 8.44 -21.57 -23.99
C PRO A 198 7.42 -22.23 -23.07
N VAL A 199 6.19 -22.36 -23.55
CA VAL A 199 5.15 -23.12 -22.84
C VAL A 199 5.59 -24.58 -22.89
N LYS A 200 5.99 -25.18 -21.76
CA LYS A 200 6.14 -26.63 -21.65
C LYS A 200 4.75 -27.22 -21.91
N LYS A 201 4.54 -27.78 -23.13
CA LYS A 201 3.37 -28.62 -23.40
C LYS A 201 3.51 -29.86 -22.49
N VAL A 202 2.60 -30.03 -21.57
CA VAL A 202 2.39 -31.28 -20.80
C VAL A 202 1.67 -32.24 -21.70
#